data_c60320910a32da78d66dd5276e40b639
#
_entry.id   c60320910a32da78d66dd5276e40b639
#
_cell.length_a   1.000
_cell.length_b   1.000
_cell.length_c   1.000
_cell.angle_alpha   90.00
_cell.angle_beta   90.00
_cell.angle_gamma   90.00
#
_symmetry.space_group_name_H-M   'P 1'
#
loop_
_entity.id
_entity.type
_entity.pdbx_description
1 polymer ?
#
loop_
_entity_poly.entity_id
_entity_poly.type
_entity_poly.pdbx_seq_one_letter_code
_entity_poly.pdbx_strand_id
1 'polypeptide(L)'
;MSLVRDGALLPATAGRALIRARYRDAVDESDPSRRRSVRVFGAALSSCLPAYLIVLGAGVLSVLRGLLYGVVDRGPYDNSWGGPSRAGAWAAHVGVAVGIVLCCVALFAGLGLLQRRWAVLVEGRRPALWAIVVTAVVAVVSVFVIVGWLRQI
;
A
#
# COMPACT_ATOMS: atom_id res chain seq x y z
N MET A 1 13.74 10.65 1.22
CA MET A 1 13.99 9.23 1.56
C MET A 1 13.30 8.75 2.84
N SER A 2 12.96 9.59 3.81
CA SER A 2 12.28 9.17 5.05
C SER A 2 10.85 8.66 4.83
N LEU A 3 10.05 9.26 3.96
CA LEU A 3 8.63 8.93 3.74
C LEU A 3 8.41 7.51 3.18
N VAL A 4 9.28 7.04 2.28
CA VAL A 4 9.19 5.70 1.70
C VAL A 4 9.57 4.63 2.73
N ARG A 5 10.64 4.91 3.50
CA ARG A 5 11.05 4.03 4.61
C ARG A 5 9.96 3.92 5.66
N ASP A 6 9.28 5.03 5.95
CA ASP A 6 8.17 5.06 6.89
C ASP A 6 6.95 4.31 6.33
N GLY A 7 6.68 4.37 5.02
CA GLY A 7 5.63 3.60 4.35
C GLY A 7 5.87 2.09 4.43
N ALA A 8 7.10 1.64 4.14
CA ALA A 8 7.46 0.23 4.16
C ALA A 8 7.53 -0.36 5.59
N LEU A 9 7.90 0.46 6.59
CA LEU A 9 8.02 0.03 7.99
C LEU A 9 6.72 0.20 8.79
N LEU A 10 5.67 0.76 8.19
CA LEU A 10 4.41 1.04 8.87
C LEU A 10 3.72 -0.18 9.47
N PRO A 11 3.69 -1.36 8.86
CA PRO A 11 3.17 -2.55 9.53
C PRO A 11 3.90 -2.85 10.83
N ALA A 12 5.23 -2.68 10.85
CA ALA A 12 6.05 -2.95 12.04
C ALA A 12 5.95 -1.82 13.09
N THR A 13 5.83 -0.55 12.66
CA THR A 13 5.67 0.58 13.58
C THR A 13 4.26 0.65 14.15
N ALA A 14 3.25 0.32 13.33
CA ALA A 14 1.87 0.19 13.76
C ALA A 14 1.70 -0.99 14.72
N GLY A 15 2.32 -2.13 14.44
CA GLY A 15 2.37 -3.26 15.36
C GLY A 15 3.00 -2.89 16.70
N ARG A 16 4.12 -2.16 16.69
CA ARG A 16 4.76 -1.65 17.92
C ARG A 16 3.90 -0.62 18.65
N ALA A 17 3.20 0.26 17.95
CA ALA A 17 2.28 1.20 18.55
C ALA A 17 1.08 0.48 19.20
N LEU A 18 0.53 -0.54 18.55
CA LEU A 18 -0.53 -1.39 19.10
C LEU A 18 -0.05 -2.20 20.32
N ILE A 19 1.16 -2.75 20.29
CA ILE A 19 1.75 -3.47 21.42
C ILE A 19 2.01 -2.53 22.59
N ARG A 20 2.53 -1.33 22.35
CA ARG A 20 2.72 -0.31 23.39
C ARG A 20 1.39 0.21 23.95
N ALA A 21 0.36 0.36 23.11
CA ALA A 21 -0.97 0.73 23.53
C ALA A 21 -1.58 -0.39 24.41
N ARG A 22 -1.48 -1.66 24.00
CA ARG A 22 -1.90 -2.81 24.80
C ARG A 22 -1.16 -2.91 26.14
N TYR A 23 0.15 -2.70 26.15
CA TYR A 23 0.93 -2.72 27.38
C TYR A 23 0.53 -1.60 28.35
N ARG A 24 0.26 -0.39 27.81
CA ARG A 24 -0.27 0.72 28.62
C ARG A 24 -1.73 0.51 29.03
N ASP A 25 -2.55 -0.14 28.18
CA ASP A 25 -3.93 -0.50 28.53
C ASP A 25 -3.99 -1.54 29.66
N ALA A 26 -3.00 -2.45 29.72
CA ALA A 26 -2.86 -3.38 30.85
C ALA A 26 -2.53 -2.66 32.19
N VAL A 27 -1.93 -1.46 32.10
CA VAL A 27 -1.61 -0.60 33.25
C VAL A 27 -2.75 0.39 33.55
N ASP A 28 -3.57 0.77 32.54
CA ASP A 28 -4.65 1.76 32.69
C ASP A 28 -5.95 1.23 32.05
N GLU A 29 -6.44 0.12 32.60
CA GLU A 29 -7.63 -0.60 32.11
C GLU A 29 -8.95 0.16 32.32
N SER A 30 -8.89 1.38 32.91
CA SER A 30 -10.04 2.13 33.39
C SER A 30 -10.58 3.21 32.43
N ASP A 31 -9.86 3.59 31.35
CA ASP A 31 -10.33 4.65 30.45
C ASP A 31 -11.03 4.13 29.18
N PRO A 32 -12.38 4.18 29.11
CA PRO A 32 -13.14 3.72 27.95
C PRO A 32 -12.88 4.56 26.68
N SER A 33 -12.46 5.81 26.82
CA SER A 33 -12.18 6.69 25.67
C SER A 33 -10.95 6.21 24.91
N ARG A 34 -9.95 5.77 25.61
CA ARG A 34 -8.70 5.23 25.08
C ARG A 34 -8.88 3.90 24.37
N ARG A 35 -9.68 2.99 24.96
CA ARG A 35 -10.04 1.72 24.31
C ARG A 35 -10.75 1.94 22.98
N ARG A 36 -11.62 2.97 22.90
CA ARG A 36 -12.29 3.37 21.66
C ARG A 36 -11.28 3.87 20.64
N SER A 37 -10.34 4.72 21.03
CA SER A 37 -9.30 5.28 20.13
C SER A 37 -8.40 4.19 19.54
N VAL A 38 -7.96 3.22 20.37
CA VAL A 38 -7.16 2.08 19.92
C VAL A 38 -7.92 1.20 18.92
N ARG A 39 -9.22 0.93 19.19
CA ARG A 39 -10.06 0.16 18.26
C ARG A 39 -10.26 0.86 16.92
N VAL A 40 -10.54 2.16 16.94
CA VAL A 40 -10.72 2.96 15.71
C VAL A 40 -9.41 3.04 14.92
N PHE A 41 -8.27 3.21 15.60
CA PHE A 41 -6.96 3.18 14.95
C PHE A 41 -6.66 1.80 14.32
N GLY A 42 -6.94 0.72 15.04
CA GLY A 42 -6.80 -0.65 14.52
C GLY A 42 -7.69 -0.91 13.31
N ALA A 43 -8.95 -0.44 13.34
CA ALA A 43 -9.87 -0.54 12.20
C ALA A 43 -9.39 0.26 10.99
N ALA A 44 -8.91 1.48 11.19
CA ALA A 44 -8.33 2.29 10.10
C ALA A 44 -7.08 1.64 9.50
N LEU A 45 -6.25 1.02 10.33
CA LEU A 45 -5.06 0.31 9.88
C LEU A 45 -5.42 -0.92 9.04
N SER A 46 -6.36 -1.73 9.52
CA SER A 46 -6.80 -2.94 8.81
C SER A 46 -7.50 -2.61 7.49
N SER A 47 -8.22 -1.47 7.42
CA SER A 47 -8.84 -0.99 6.18
C SER A 47 -7.83 -0.62 5.09
N CYS A 48 -6.61 -0.23 5.46
CA CYS A 48 -5.54 0.09 4.51
C CYS A 48 -4.71 -1.15 4.10
N LEU A 49 -4.81 -2.27 4.83
CA LEU A 49 -4.01 -3.47 4.56
C LEU A 49 -4.19 -4.00 3.12
N PRO A 50 -5.41 -4.11 2.57
CA PRO A 50 -5.61 -4.52 1.18
C PRO A 50 -4.88 -3.61 0.19
N ALA A 51 -4.90 -2.29 0.40
CA ALA A 51 -4.19 -1.34 -0.45
C ALA A 51 -2.68 -1.58 -0.44
N TYR A 52 -2.09 -1.86 0.72
CA TYR A 52 -0.67 -2.22 0.83
C TYR A 52 -0.34 -3.48 0.03
N LEU A 53 -1.17 -4.52 0.14
CA LEU A 53 -0.96 -5.77 -0.58
C LEU A 53 -1.09 -5.59 -2.09
N ILE A 54 -2.06 -4.80 -2.56
CA ILE A 54 -2.24 -4.47 -3.98
C ILE A 54 -1.02 -3.72 -4.52
N VAL A 55 -0.58 -2.67 -3.83
CA VAL A 55 0.55 -1.85 -4.25
C VAL A 55 1.84 -2.67 -4.26
N LEU A 56 2.08 -3.49 -3.24
CA LEU A 56 3.24 -4.38 -3.17
C LEU A 56 3.20 -5.41 -4.29
N GLY A 57 2.07 -6.08 -4.49
CA GLY A 57 1.88 -7.08 -5.54
C GLY A 57 2.08 -6.48 -6.93
N ALA A 58 1.46 -5.33 -7.20
CA ALA A 58 1.62 -4.63 -8.47
C ALA A 58 3.08 -4.24 -8.73
N GLY A 59 3.78 -3.73 -7.72
CA GLY A 59 5.21 -3.37 -7.83
C GLY A 59 6.08 -4.58 -8.13
N VAL A 60 5.94 -5.66 -7.36
CA VAL A 60 6.72 -6.90 -7.53
C VAL A 60 6.44 -7.53 -8.91
N LEU A 61 5.17 -7.69 -9.28
CA LEU A 61 4.80 -8.28 -10.57
C LEU A 61 5.29 -7.44 -11.75
N SER A 62 5.26 -6.11 -11.63
CA SER A 62 5.76 -5.21 -12.68
C SER A 62 7.27 -5.33 -12.86
N VAL A 63 8.03 -5.41 -11.76
CA VAL A 63 9.49 -5.63 -11.81
C VAL A 63 9.80 -6.98 -12.45
N LEU A 64 9.14 -8.04 -11.99
CA LEU A 64 9.34 -9.38 -12.54
C LEU A 64 9.00 -9.41 -14.04
N ARG A 65 7.84 -8.87 -14.44
CA ARG A 65 7.44 -8.82 -15.84
C ARG A 65 8.43 -7.98 -16.68
N GLY A 66 8.84 -6.80 -16.18
CA GLY A 66 9.79 -5.94 -16.90
C GLY A 66 11.16 -6.58 -17.12
N LEU A 67 11.69 -7.26 -16.08
CA LEU A 67 13.00 -7.91 -16.17
C LEU A 67 12.96 -9.21 -16.97
N LEU A 68 11.92 -10.03 -16.74
CA LEU A 68 11.84 -11.36 -17.33
C LEU A 68 11.29 -11.36 -18.77
N TYR A 69 10.59 -10.29 -19.20
CA TYR A 69 9.98 -10.24 -20.53
C TYR A 69 10.98 -10.57 -21.64
N GLY A 70 12.14 -9.92 -21.64
CA GLY A 70 13.17 -10.16 -22.64
C GLY A 70 13.86 -11.53 -22.56
N VAL A 71 13.65 -12.28 -21.48
CA VAL A 71 14.22 -13.64 -21.28
C VAL A 71 13.20 -14.72 -21.64
N VAL A 72 11.95 -14.53 -21.24
CA VAL A 72 10.88 -15.54 -21.34
C VAL A 72 10.17 -15.48 -22.68
N ASP A 73 9.93 -14.27 -23.19
CA ASP A 73 9.22 -14.08 -24.43
C ASP A 73 10.15 -14.30 -25.63
N ARG A 74 9.73 -15.15 -26.57
CA ARG A 74 10.51 -15.55 -27.75
C ARG A 74 9.98 -14.98 -29.05
N GLY A 75 9.01 -14.08 -29.00
CA GLY A 75 8.44 -13.43 -30.18
C GLY A 75 7.33 -14.24 -30.87
N PRO A 76 6.79 -13.80 -31.99
CA PRO A 76 7.26 -12.70 -32.87
C PRO A 76 6.99 -11.31 -32.27
N TYR A 77 7.87 -10.35 -32.60
CA TYR A 77 7.81 -8.98 -32.04
C TYR A 77 7.21 -7.96 -33.01
N ASP A 78 6.71 -8.40 -34.18
CA ASP A 78 6.28 -7.52 -35.28
C ASP A 78 5.20 -6.50 -34.85
N ASN A 79 4.33 -6.88 -33.90
CA ASN A 79 3.28 -6.01 -33.33
C ASN A 79 3.51 -5.68 -31.85
N SER A 80 4.75 -5.76 -31.37
CA SER A 80 5.02 -5.50 -29.96
C SER A 80 5.19 -4.01 -29.67
N TRP A 81 4.82 -3.60 -28.46
CA TRP A 81 5.12 -2.27 -27.97
C TRP A 81 6.64 -2.10 -27.88
N GLY A 82 7.18 -1.07 -28.52
CA GLY A 82 8.61 -0.80 -28.61
C GLY A 82 9.24 -1.20 -29.94
N GLY A 83 8.42 -1.65 -30.92
CA GLY A 83 8.87 -1.96 -32.29
C GLY A 83 9.20 -3.42 -32.52
N PRO A 84 9.60 -3.78 -33.76
CA PRO A 84 9.72 -5.17 -34.21
C PRO A 84 11.01 -5.86 -33.72
N SER A 85 11.67 -5.34 -32.72
CA SER A 85 12.87 -5.93 -32.16
C SER A 85 12.68 -6.39 -30.72
N ARG A 86 13.36 -7.48 -30.34
CA ARG A 86 13.37 -7.97 -28.96
C ARG A 86 13.84 -6.90 -27.97
N ALA A 87 14.86 -6.15 -28.33
CA ALA A 87 15.41 -5.10 -27.47
C ALA A 87 14.41 -3.95 -27.28
N GLY A 88 13.72 -3.53 -28.33
CA GLY A 88 12.70 -2.48 -28.25
C GLY A 88 11.49 -2.92 -27.44
N ALA A 89 10.98 -4.13 -27.69
CA ALA A 89 9.89 -4.71 -26.89
C ALA A 89 10.26 -4.81 -25.41
N TRP A 90 11.46 -5.29 -25.10
CA TRP A 90 11.94 -5.36 -23.72
C TRP A 90 12.09 -3.98 -23.08
N ALA A 91 12.69 -3.02 -23.79
CA ALA A 91 12.84 -1.64 -23.31
C ALA A 91 11.48 -1.00 -22.96
N ALA A 92 10.45 -1.23 -23.78
CA ALA A 92 9.10 -0.76 -23.52
C ALA A 92 8.52 -1.36 -22.22
N HIS A 93 8.67 -2.67 -22.01
CA HIS A 93 8.20 -3.34 -20.80
C HIS A 93 8.95 -2.88 -19.54
N VAL A 94 10.27 -2.67 -19.63
CA VAL A 94 11.06 -2.10 -18.54
C VAL A 94 10.61 -0.67 -18.23
N GLY A 95 10.38 0.15 -19.25
CA GLY A 95 9.89 1.53 -19.09
C GLY A 95 8.54 1.59 -18.36
N VAL A 96 7.60 0.74 -18.76
CA VAL A 96 6.30 0.61 -18.08
C VAL A 96 6.48 0.14 -16.64
N ALA A 97 7.32 -0.87 -16.40
CA ALA A 97 7.60 -1.38 -15.06
C ALA A 97 8.18 -0.29 -14.15
N VAL A 98 9.12 0.51 -14.65
CA VAL A 98 9.69 1.66 -13.91
C VAL A 98 8.58 2.66 -13.57
N GLY A 99 7.71 3.02 -14.50
CA GLY A 99 6.58 3.91 -14.27
C GLY A 99 5.65 3.39 -13.16
N ILE A 100 5.29 2.10 -13.20
CA ILE A 100 4.46 1.46 -12.17
C ILE A 100 5.16 1.46 -10.80
N VAL A 101 6.45 1.15 -10.74
CA VAL A 101 7.22 1.18 -9.49
C VAL A 101 7.25 2.58 -8.89
N LEU A 102 7.44 3.62 -9.69
CA LEU A 102 7.39 5.00 -9.21
C LEU A 102 6.01 5.36 -8.65
N CYS A 103 4.93 4.94 -9.31
CA CYS A 103 3.58 5.09 -8.79
C CYS A 103 3.38 4.33 -7.48
N CYS A 104 3.88 3.10 -7.36
CA CYS A 104 3.82 2.32 -6.12
C CYS A 104 4.55 3.03 -4.98
N VAL A 105 5.73 3.59 -5.23
CA VAL A 105 6.50 4.37 -4.25
C VAL A 105 5.70 5.59 -3.76
N ALA A 106 5.08 6.32 -4.68
CA ALA A 106 4.25 7.47 -4.34
C ALA A 106 3.01 7.06 -3.51
N LEU A 107 2.35 5.96 -3.87
CA LEU A 107 1.22 5.41 -3.12
C LEU A 107 1.63 4.95 -1.71
N PHE A 108 2.78 4.28 -1.56
CA PHE A 108 3.31 3.92 -0.24
C PHE A 108 3.58 5.15 0.63
N ALA A 109 4.16 6.20 0.06
CA ALA A 109 4.38 7.46 0.77
C ALA A 109 3.05 8.09 1.20
N GLY A 110 2.04 8.10 0.32
CA GLY A 110 0.69 8.60 0.62
C GLY A 110 -0.01 7.81 1.73
N LEU A 111 0.03 6.47 1.67
CA LEU A 111 -0.50 5.61 2.73
C LEU A 111 0.24 5.84 4.07
N GLY A 112 1.56 6.08 4.01
CA GLY A 112 2.35 6.43 5.17
C GLY A 112 1.91 7.74 5.82
N LEU A 113 1.65 8.77 5.04
CA LEU A 113 1.11 10.04 5.51
C LEU A 113 -0.26 9.86 6.15
N LEU A 114 -1.14 9.09 5.50
CA LEU A 114 -2.48 8.81 6.00
C LEU A 114 -2.42 8.13 7.37
N GLN A 115 -1.56 7.12 7.53
CA GLN A 115 -1.43 6.42 8.81
C GLN A 115 -0.86 7.30 9.94
N ARG A 116 0.07 8.20 9.62
CA ARG A 116 0.54 9.20 10.61
C ARG A 116 -0.61 10.08 11.10
N ARG A 117 -1.57 10.42 10.25
CA ARG A 117 -2.76 11.18 10.65
C ARG A 117 -3.72 10.39 11.53
N TRP A 118 -3.75 9.07 11.38
CA TRP A 118 -4.50 8.19 12.29
C TRP A 118 -3.77 7.95 13.62
N ALA A 119 -2.44 7.95 13.63
CA ALA A 119 -1.65 7.75 14.85
C ALA A 119 -1.93 8.80 15.95
N VAL A 120 -2.40 10.01 15.59
CA VAL A 120 -2.79 11.05 16.57
C VAL A 120 -3.95 10.62 17.48
N LEU A 121 -4.76 9.60 17.08
CA LEU A 121 -5.78 9.03 17.96
C LEU A 121 -5.20 8.36 19.20
N VAL A 122 -4.03 7.74 19.06
CA VAL A 122 -3.35 7.09 20.20
C VAL A 122 -2.86 8.13 21.20
N GLU A 123 -2.68 9.37 20.74
CA GLU A 123 -2.33 10.54 21.56
C GLU A 123 -3.57 11.25 22.15
N GLY A 124 -4.78 10.69 21.96
CA GLY A 124 -6.04 11.28 22.43
C GLY A 124 -6.55 12.45 21.58
N ARG A 125 -5.97 12.69 20.40
CA ARG A 125 -6.38 13.76 19.47
C ARG A 125 -7.32 13.22 18.40
N ARG A 126 -8.18 14.07 17.85
CA ARG A 126 -9.11 13.67 16.77
C ARG A 126 -8.38 13.65 15.42
N PRO A 127 -8.61 12.63 14.56
CA PRO A 127 -8.07 12.62 13.21
C PRO A 127 -8.73 13.72 12.37
N ALA A 128 -8.00 14.21 11.37
CA ALA A 128 -8.57 15.16 10.43
C ALA A 128 -9.67 14.52 9.58
N LEU A 129 -10.75 15.23 9.28
CA LEU A 129 -11.88 14.73 8.49
C LEU A 129 -11.44 14.16 7.14
N TRP A 130 -10.50 14.82 6.47
CA TRP A 130 -9.98 14.33 5.19
C TRP A 130 -9.33 12.94 5.32
N ALA A 131 -8.66 12.63 6.44
CA ALA A 131 -8.05 11.33 6.66
C ALA A 131 -9.11 10.22 6.75
N ILE A 132 -10.26 10.51 7.34
CA ILE A 132 -11.40 9.58 7.40
C ILE A 132 -11.93 9.31 6.00
N VAL A 133 -12.18 10.38 5.22
CA VAL A 133 -12.71 10.27 3.85
C VAL A 133 -11.74 9.51 2.96
N VAL A 134 -10.45 9.85 2.98
CA VAL A 134 -9.43 9.17 2.16
C VAL A 134 -9.32 7.70 2.55
N THR A 135 -9.37 7.36 3.84
CA THR A 135 -9.34 5.95 4.28
C THR A 135 -10.55 5.18 3.75
N ALA A 136 -11.75 5.76 3.82
CA ALA A 136 -12.96 5.14 3.29
C ALA A 136 -12.85 4.91 1.77
N VAL A 137 -12.37 5.91 1.03
CA VAL A 137 -12.15 5.78 -0.43
C VAL A 137 -11.13 4.70 -0.74
N VAL A 138 -9.99 4.68 -0.05
CA VAL A 138 -8.94 3.65 -0.23
C VAL A 138 -9.50 2.26 0.05
N ALA A 139 -10.28 2.08 1.12
CA ALA A 139 -10.88 0.81 1.45
C ALA A 139 -11.86 0.33 0.37
N VAL A 140 -12.76 1.21 -0.08
CA VAL A 140 -13.75 0.91 -1.14
C VAL A 140 -13.04 0.55 -2.46
N VAL A 141 -12.10 1.37 -2.91
CA VAL A 141 -11.34 1.12 -4.15
C VAL A 141 -10.59 -0.21 -4.05
N SER A 142 -9.96 -0.51 -2.90
CA SER A 142 -9.24 -1.77 -2.70
C SER A 142 -10.16 -2.99 -2.82
N VAL A 143 -11.38 -2.91 -2.28
CA VAL A 143 -12.38 -3.98 -2.42
C VAL A 143 -12.77 -4.16 -3.89
N PHE A 144 -13.04 -3.08 -4.63
CA PHE A 144 -13.38 -3.17 -6.05
C PHE A 144 -12.25 -3.79 -6.89
N VAL A 145 -11.00 -3.41 -6.62
CA VAL A 145 -9.84 -4.00 -7.31
C VAL A 145 -9.73 -5.49 -7.03
N ILE A 146 -9.85 -5.91 -5.77
CA ILE A 146 -9.79 -7.33 -5.39
C ILE A 146 -10.94 -8.11 -6.04
N VAL A 147 -12.18 -7.62 -5.95
CA VAL A 147 -13.33 -8.28 -6.54
C VAL A 147 -13.21 -8.35 -8.07
N GLY A 148 -12.75 -7.26 -8.70
CA GLY A 148 -12.49 -7.23 -10.14
C GLY A 148 -11.47 -8.28 -10.55
N TRP A 149 -10.38 -8.40 -9.79
CA TRP A 149 -9.34 -9.38 -10.06
C TRP A 149 -9.83 -10.82 -9.86
N LEU A 150 -10.53 -11.10 -8.76
CA LEU A 150 -11.10 -12.43 -8.50
C LEU A 150 -12.11 -12.89 -9.56
N ARG A 151 -12.76 -11.96 -10.26
CA ARG A 151 -13.68 -12.29 -11.37
C ARG A 151 -12.96 -12.63 -12.68
N GLN A 152 -11.66 -12.38 -12.77
CA GLN A 152 -10.86 -12.67 -13.97
C GLN A 152 -10.12 -14.02 -13.88
N ILE A 153 -10.12 -14.64 -12.72
CA ILE A 153 -9.57 -15.97 -12.46
C ILE A 153 -10.68 -17.02 -12.56
#